data_62db450d13aee1e596b5ddd0103f21fb
#
_entry.id   62db450d13aee1e596b5ddd0103f21fb
#
_cell.length_a   1.000
_cell.length_b   1.000
_cell.length_c   1.000
_cell.angle_alpha   90.00
_cell.angle_beta   90.00
_cell.angle_gamma   90.00
#
_symmetry.space_group_name_H-M   'P 1'
#
loop_
_entity.id
_entity.type
_entity.pdbx_description
1 polymer ?
#
loop_
_entity_poly.entity_id
_entity_poly.type
_entity_poly.pdbx_seq_one_letter_code
_entity_poly.pdbx_strand_id
1 'polypeptide(L)'
;MRADANHVLRNETDYASSEEWKEFIAKPYNKTGDKVRGLVEEYYHQRSQKPGTLIISEGTFPYAAAGGESFAPGIYTNEQIESLKKVIDAVHANGSYYFVQFWNLGRTADPEVLKNEGHKFVAPSENYISKDEGSDSEAKAQANGNLLHALTLDEIDEIKKN
;
A
#
# COMPACT_ATOMS: atom_id res chain seq x y z
N MET A 1 26.41 8.12 -23.17
CA MET A 1 26.64 8.05 -21.72
C MET A 1 25.60 7.12 -21.13
N ARG A 2 25.98 5.91 -20.76
CA ARG A 2 25.07 5.01 -20.02
C ARG A 2 25.07 5.48 -18.58
N ALA A 3 23.96 6.05 -18.11
CA ALA A 3 23.74 6.31 -16.70
C ALA A 3 23.75 4.94 -15.99
N ASP A 4 24.57 4.85 -14.97
CA ASP A 4 24.83 3.61 -14.23
C ASP A 4 23.57 3.22 -13.45
N ALA A 5 22.74 2.34 -14.03
CA ALA A 5 21.54 1.81 -13.41
C ALA A 5 21.82 1.10 -12.07
N ASN A 6 23.09 0.81 -11.77
CA ASN A 6 23.54 0.21 -10.52
C ASN A 6 23.61 1.20 -9.34
N HIS A 7 23.43 2.50 -9.56
CA HIS A 7 23.54 3.46 -8.46
C HIS A 7 22.25 3.61 -7.65
N VAL A 8 21.12 3.22 -8.23
CA VAL A 8 19.80 3.29 -7.57
C VAL A 8 19.54 2.10 -6.65
N LEU A 9 20.27 0.97 -6.79
CA LEU A 9 20.00 -0.28 -6.06
C LEU A 9 21.03 -0.61 -4.97
N ARG A 10 21.92 0.29 -4.60
CA ARG A 10 23.07 -0.11 -3.74
C ARG A 10 22.78 -0.18 -2.24
N ASN A 11 21.69 0.34 -1.73
CA ASN A 11 21.38 0.18 -0.29
C ASN A 11 19.86 0.15 -0.06
N GLU A 12 19.21 -1.00 -0.26
CA GLU A 12 17.81 -1.20 0.14
C GLU A 12 17.58 -0.91 1.63
N THR A 13 18.58 -1.13 2.48
CA THR A 13 18.53 -0.86 3.92
C THR A 13 18.59 0.63 4.27
N ASP A 14 19.28 1.45 3.50
CA ASP A 14 19.38 2.90 3.76
C ASP A 14 18.14 3.66 3.26
N TYR A 15 17.49 3.15 2.22
CA TYR A 15 16.24 3.73 1.70
C TYR A 15 15.05 3.44 2.61
N ALA A 16 14.94 2.22 3.15
CA ALA A 16 13.81 1.81 3.99
C ALA A 16 13.70 2.57 5.32
N SER A 17 14.78 3.24 5.76
CA SER A 17 14.82 4.04 6.99
C SER A 17 14.73 5.55 6.78
N SER A 18 14.79 6.04 5.54
CA SER A 18 14.75 7.48 5.27
C SER A 18 13.31 7.99 5.26
N GLU A 19 13.10 9.19 5.83
CA GLU A 19 11.81 9.89 5.75
C GLU A 19 11.41 10.15 4.28
N GLU A 20 12.39 10.32 3.40
CA GLU A 20 12.19 10.46 1.96
C GLU A 20 11.60 9.21 1.32
N TRP A 21 12.00 8.01 1.76
CA TRP A 21 11.43 6.75 1.28
C TRP A 21 10.02 6.51 1.83
N LYS A 22 9.79 6.83 3.09
CA LYS A 22 8.45 6.81 3.68
C LYS A 22 7.52 7.79 2.95
N GLU A 23 8.01 8.99 2.64
CA GLU A 23 7.32 9.94 1.79
C GLU A 23 7.10 9.43 0.37
N PHE A 24 8.07 8.73 -0.19
CA PHE A 24 8.01 8.14 -1.52
C PHE A 24 6.92 7.06 -1.63
N ILE A 25 6.85 6.14 -0.67
CA ILE A 25 5.83 5.08 -0.64
C ILE A 25 4.44 5.62 -0.28
N ALA A 26 4.37 6.54 0.68
CA ALA A 26 3.10 7.11 1.14
C ALA A 26 2.40 8.01 0.14
N LYS A 27 3.17 8.65 -0.70
CA LYS A 27 2.70 9.77 -1.52
C LYS A 27 2.68 9.51 -3.03
N PRO A 28 3.09 8.37 -3.59
CA PRO A 28 2.99 8.17 -5.04
C PRO A 28 1.54 8.27 -5.54
N TYR A 29 0.60 7.93 -4.67
CA TYR A 29 -0.83 7.98 -4.95
C TYR A 29 -1.55 9.08 -4.17
N ASN A 30 -0.83 9.85 -3.36
CA ASN A 30 -1.32 10.95 -2.54
C ASN A 30 -0.72 12.30 -2.97
N LYS A 31 -1.39 13.38 -2.63
CA LYS A 31 -1.20 14.82 -2.94
C LYS A 31 0.22 15.40 -2.95
N THR A 32 1.29 14.65 -3.06
CA THR A 32 2.63 15.19 -3.06
C THR A 32 3.25 15.20 -4.43
N GLY A 33 3.59 16.36 -4.77
CA GLY A 33 4.41 16.92 -5.82
C GLY A 33 4.88 15.99 -6.96
N ASP A 34 4.89 16.53 -8.16
CA ASP A 34 5.24 15.87 -9.43
C ASP A 34 6.55 15.04 -9.42
N LYS A 35 7.47 15.30 -8.49
CA LYS A 35 8.75 14.59 -8.42
C LYS A 35 8.62 13.14 -7.95
N VAL A 36 7.78 12.86 -6.96
CA VAL A 36 7.62 11.50 -6.42
C VAL A 36 6.81 10.64 -7.39
N ARG A 37 5.79 11.23 -8.01
CA ARG A 37 5.01 10.56 -9.07
C ARG A 37 5.87 10.13 -10.24
N GLY A 38 6.77 11.00 -10.71
CA GLY A 38 7.69 10.69 -11.77
C GLY A 38 8.66 9.55 -11.44
N LEU A 39 9.06 9.40 -10.18
CA LEU A 39 9.95 8.31 -9.75
C LEU A 39 9.28 6.93 -9.77
N VAL A 40 8.00 6.82 -9.36
CA VAL A 40 7.27 5.55 -9.42
C VAL A 40 6.99 5.15 -10.87
N GLU A 41 6.56 6.08 -11.71
CA GLU A 41 6.38 5.88 -13.13
C GLU A 41 7.68 5.39 -13.79
N GLU A 42 8.80 6.08 -13.52
CA GLU A 42 10.11 5.70 -14.04
C GLU A 42 10.57 4.33 -13.53
N TYR A 43 10.35 4.02 -12.25
CA TYR A 43 10.66 2.71 -11.67
C TYR A 43 9.98 1.57 -12.43
N TYR A 44 8.68 1.68 -12.70
CA TYR A 44 7.94 0.66 -13.42
C TYR A 44 8.23 0.68 -14.92
N HIS A 45 8.47 1.86 -15.52
CA HIS A 45 8.92 1.97 -16.90
C HIS A 45 10.22 1.19 -17.14
N GLN A 46 11.23 1.36 -16.28
CA GLN A 46 12.50 0.64 -16.39
C GLN A 46 12.35 -0.87 -16.29
N ARG A 47 11.45 -1.36 -15.42
CA ARG A 47 11.22 -2.80 -15.20
C ARG A 47 10.40 -3.45 -16.30
N SER A 48 9.67 -2.67 -17.04
CA SER A 48 8.78 -3.14 -18.13
C SER A 48 9.40 -3.07 -19.51
N GLN A 49 10.66 -2.64 -19.67
CA GLN A 49 11.31 -2.42 -20.96
C GLN A 49 11.40 -3.67 -21.86
N LYS A 50 11.35 -4.87 -21.29
CA LYS A 50 11.26 -6.11 -22.06
C LYS A 50 9.78 -6.38 -22.36
N PRO A 51 9.33 -6.29 -23.62
CA PRO A 51 7.94 -6.57 -23.98
C PRO A 51 7.48 -7.95 -23.51
N GLY A 52 6.22 -8.03 -23.05
CA GLY A 52 5.63 -9.24 -22.48
C GLY A 52 5.97 -9.49 -21.01
N THR A 53 6.66 -8.57 -20.35
CA THR A 53 6.91 -8.65 -18.90
C THR A 53 5.59 -8.48 -18.14
N LEU A 54 5.33 -9.35 -17.17
CA LEU A 54 4.26 -9.19 -16.19
C LEU A 54 4.82 -8.52 -14.94
N ILE A 55 4.21 -7.40 -14.55
CA ILE A 55 4.49 -6.69 -13.31
C ILE A 55 3.29 -6.84 -12.38
N ILE A 56 3.56 -7.17 -11.12
CA ILE A 56 2.58 -7.15 -10.03
C ILE A 56 2.98 -6.02 -9.09
N SER A 57 2.02 -5.16 -8.74
CA SER A 57 2.27 -4.04 -7.84
C SER A 57 2.60 -4.49 -6.42
N GLU A 58 3.09 -3.56 -5.62
CA GLU A 58 3.01 -3.64 -4.17
C GLU A 58 1.56 -3.81 -3.70
N GLY A 59 1.36 -4.26 -2.44
CA GLY A 59 0.05 -4.34 -1.83
C GLY A 59 -0.64 -2.98 -1.83
N THR A 60 -1.84 -2.90 -2.41
CA THR A 60 -2.59 -1.66 -2.63
C THR A 60 -3.97 -1.80 -2.02
N PHE A 61 -4.37 -0.83 -1.19
CA PHE A 61 -5.67 -0.89 -0.52
C PHE A 61 -6.80 -0.55 -1.49
N PRO A 62 -7.79 -1.45 -1.66
CA PRO A 62 -8.94 -1.20 -2.54
C PRO A 62 -9.91 -0.16 -1.98
N TYR A 63 -9.97 0.02 -0.67
CA TYR A 63 -10.77 1.02 0.06
C TYR A 63 -10.06 1.40 1.36
N ALA A 64 -10.38 2.56 1.94
CA ALA A 64 -9.66 3.12 3.07
C ALA A 64 -9.61 2.19 4.30
N ALA A 65 -10.73 1.57 4.66
CA ALA A 65 -10.79 0.67 5.82
C ALA A 65 -10.08 -0.69 5.62
N ALA A 66 -9.60 -1.01 4.40
CA ALA A 66 -8.72 -2.14 4.16
C ALA A 66 -7.28 -1.87 4.63
N GLY A 67 -6.98 -0.61 4.93
CA GLY A 67 -5.67 -0.13 5.33
C GLY A 67 -5.31 -0.44 6.78
N GLY A 68 -4.67 0.52 7.43
CA GLY A 68 -4.14 0.37 8.79
C GLY A 68 -2.63 0.17 8.77
N GLU A 69 -1.98 0.61 7.72
CA GLU A 69 -0.54 0.77 7.64
C GLU A 69 -0.21 2.12 7.03
N SER A 70 0.60 2.91 7.74
CA SER A 70 1.02 4.21 7.26
C SER A 70 1.85 4.04 5.98
N PHE A 71 1.58 4.93 5.02
CA PHE A 71 2.37 5.02 3.81
C PHE A 71 2.16 3.90 2.76
N ALA A 72 1.25 2.99 2.96
CA ALA A 72 0.88 2.03 1.93
C ALA A 72 -0.05 2.67 0.86
N PRO A 73 0.06 2.25 -0.41
CA PRO A 73 -0.74 2.83 -1.48
C PRO A 73 -2.20 2.39 -1.40
N GLY A 74 -3.08 3.24 -1.94
CA GLY A 74 -4.50 2.95 -2.11
C GLY A 74 -4.97 3.25 -3.54
N ILE A 75 -6.17 2.76 -3.90
CA ILE A 75 -6.81 2.99 -5.20
C ILE A 75 -8.29 3.36 -5.06
N TYR A 76 -8.65 4.11 -4.02
CA TYR A 76 -10.02 4.45 -3.66
C TYR A 76 -10.34 5.93 -3.78
N THR A 77 -9.37 6.79 -4.16
CA THR A 77 -9.62 8.19 -4.53
C THR A 77 -9.32 8.42 -6.00
N ASN A 78 -9.95 9.44 -6.59
CA ASN A 78 -9.71 9.80 -7.98
C ASN A 78 -8.23 10.17 -8.23
N GLU A 79 -7.60 10.85 -7.29
CA GLU A 79 -6.19 11.23 -7.40
C GLU A 79 -5.26 10.01 -7.39
N GLN A 80 -5.58 8.99 -6.58
CA GLN A 80 -4.85 7.72 -6.54
C GLN A 80 -5.02 6.97 -7.89
N ILE A 81 -6.25 6.89 -8.39
CA ILE A 81 -6.56 6.24 -9.67
C ILE A 81 -5.82 6.91 -10.82
N GLU A 82 -5.88 8.24 -10.93
CA GLU A 82 -5.19 8.99 -11.99
C GLU A 82 -3.66 8.85 -11.89
N SER A 83 -3.11 8.74 -10.69
CA SER A 83 -1.68 8.53 -10.48
C SER A 83 -1.26 7.13 -10.90
N LEU A 84 -2.01 6.10 -10.51
CA LEU A 84 -1.75 4.72 -10.90
C LEU A 84 -1.91 4.52 -12.40
N LYS A 85 -2.89 5.19 -13.02
CA LYS A 85 -3.07 5.15 -14.47
C LYS A 85 -1.82 5.54 -15.23
N LYS A 86 -1.08 6.56 -14.81
CA LYS A 86 0.18 6.97 -15.45
C LYS A 86 1.24 5.87 -15.39
N VAL A 87 1.33 5.17 -14.26
CA VAL A 87 2.23 4.02 -14.10
C VAL A 87 1.85 2.90 -15.05
N ILE A 88 0.55 2.57 -15.11
CA ILE A 88 0.02 1.54 -16.01
C ILE A 88 0.28 1.90 -17.47
N ASP A 89 0.02 3.14 -17.86
CA ASP A 89 0.24 3.62 -19.23
C ASP A 89 1.73 3.52 -19.61
N ALA A 90 2.67 3.83 -18.70
CA ALA A 90 4.10 3.69 -18.93
C ALA A 90 4.54 2.22 -19.12
N VAL A 91 3.95 1.30 -18.36
CA VAL A 91 4.20 -0.15 -18.52
C VAL A 91 3.63 -0.68 -19.83
N HIS A 92 2.40 -0.29 -20.16
CA HIS A 92 1.74 -0.71 -21.40
C HIS A 92 2.44 -0.14 -22.65
N ALA A 93 3.00 1.08 -22.58
CA ALA A 93 3.78 1.67 -23.67
C ALA A 93 5.01 0.81 -24.05
N ASN A 94 5.55 0.04 -23.10
CA ASN A 94 6.64 -0.91 -23.35
C ASN A 94 6.15 -2.30 -23.82
N GLY A 95 4.85 -2.48 -24.08
CA GLY A 95 4.26 -3.77 -24.48
C GLY A 95 4.25 -4.81 -23.34
N SER A 96 4.25 -4.36 -22.09
CA SER A 96 4.24 -5.17 -20.87
C SER A 96 2.89 -5.07 -20.14
N TYR A 97 2.70 -5.87 -19.10
CA TYR A 97 1.43 -6.01 -18.38
C TYR A 97 1.59 -5.57 -16.92
N TYR A 98 0.55 -4.95 -16.36
CA TYR A 98 0.54 -4.50 -14.97
C TYR A 98 -0.70 -5.05 -14.25
N PHE A 99 -0.49 -5.71 -13.11
CA PHE A 99 -1.55 -6.24 -12.25
C PHE A 99 -1.46 -5.56 -10.87
N VAL A 100 -2.56 -5.03 -10.40
CA VAL A 100 -2.65 -4.46 -9.05
C VAL A 100 -2.85 -5.59 -8.06
N GLN A 101 -2.00 -5.65 -7.03
CA GLN A 101 -2.15 -6.57 -5.92
C GLN A 101 -3.04 -5.91 -4.86
N PHE A 102 -4.30 -6.30 -4.80
CA PHE A 102 -5.19 -5.83 -3.73
C PHE A 102 -4.84 -6.47 -2.40
N TRP A 103 -4.85 -5.63 -1.38
CA TRP A 103 -4.46 -6.02 -0.04
C TRP A 103 -5.43 -5.49 1.01
N ASN A 104 -5.84 -6.34 1.94
CA ASN A 104 -6.61 -5.98 3.13
C ASN A 104 -5.89 -6.55 4.35
N LEU A 105 -5.47 -5.68 5.25
CA LEU A 105 -4.66 -6.06 6.41
C LEU A 105 -5.45 -6.86 7.46
N GLY A 106 -6.72 -6.56 7.65
CA GLY A 106 -7.50 -7.24 8.69
C GLY A 106 -6.80 -7.15 10.05
N ARG A 107 -6.57 -8.30 10.70
CA ARG A 107 -5.93 -8.36 12.03
C ARG A 107 -4.44 -7.95 12.07
N THR A 108 -3.80 -7.81 10.92
CA THR A 108 -2.41 -7.33 10.83
C THR A 108 -2.30 -5.80 10.78
N ALA A 109 -3.44 -5.11 10.65
CA ALA A 109 -3.50 -3.66 10.64
C ALA A 109 -3.05 -3.07 11.98
N ASP A 110 -2.46 -1.87 11.93
CA ASP A 110 -2.23 -1.07 13.13
C ASP A 110 -3.54 -0.42 13.60
N PRO A 111 -4.05 -0.79 14.80
CA PRO A 111 -5.31 -0.26 15.28
C PRO A 111 -5.29 1.24 15.57
N GLU A 112 -4.10 1.83 15.78
CA GLU A 112 -3.94 3.26 15.99
C GLU A 112 -4.09 4.01 14.66
N VAL A 113 -3.47 3.52 13.59
CA VAL A 113 -3.62 4.08 12.24
C VAL A 113 -5.08 4.06 11.82
N LEU A 114 -5.75 2.90 11.94
CA LEU A 114 -7.18 2.77 11.62
C LEU A 114 -8.04 3.74 12.42
N LYS A 115 -7.80 3.89 13.72
CA LYS A 115 -8.54 4.82 14.56
C LYS A 115 -8.37 6.27 14.12
N ASN A 116 -7.14 6.68 13.83
CA ASN A 116 -6.82 8.04 13.39
C ASN A 116 -7.46 8.38 12.05
N GLU A 117 -7.69 7.37 11.21
CA GLU A 117 -8.39 7.47 9.93
C GLU A 117 -9.92 7.29 10.06
N GLY A 118 -10.44 7.05 11.26
CA GLY A 118 -11.87 6.89 11.54
C GLY A 118 -12.44 5.52 11.22
N HIS A 119 -11.59 4.49 11.14
CA HIS A 119 -11.97 3.13 10.81
C HIS A 119 -11.91 2.18 11.99
N LYS A 120 -12.80 1.16 11.97
CA LYS A 120 -12.79 0.08 12.95
C LYS A 120 -11.64 -0.89 12.66
N PHE A 121 -11.08 -1.49 13.70
CA PHE A 121 -10.16 -2.61 13.58
C PHE A 121 -10.96 -3.91 13.48
N VAL A 122 -11.00 -4.51 12.30
CA VAL A 122 -11.89 -5.66 12.00
C VAL A 122 -11.13 -6.83 11.39
N ALA A 123 -11.63 -8.04 11.67
CA ALA A 123 -11.15 -9.27 11.05
C ALA A 123 -12.29 -10.32 11.04
N PRO A 124 -12.13 -11.49 10.41
CA PRO A 124 -13.12 -12.55 10.45
C PRO A 124 -13.39 -13.12 11.87
N SER A 125 -12.48 -12.89 12.81
CA SER A 125 -12.61 -13.30 14.21
C SER A 125 -11.83 -12.35 15.12
N GLU A 126 -12.17 -12.32 16.42
CA GLU A 126 -11.53 -11.47 17.43
C GLU A 126 -10.18 -12.00 17.93
N ASN A 127 -9.51 -12.83 17.14
CA ASN A 127 -8.21 -13.38 17.50
C ASN A 127 -7.09 -12.44 17.03
N TYR A 128 -6.41 -11.81 17.97
CA TYR A 128 -5.20 -11.04 17.71
C TYR A 128 -4.05 -11.93 17.25
N ILE A 129 -3.09 -11.35 16.55
CA ILE A 129 -1.80 -11.99 16.33
C ILE A 129 -1.06 -12.03 17.66
N SER A 130 -0.46 -13.17 17.98
CA SER A 130 0.20 -13.35 19.27
C SER A 130 1.47 -12.50 19.41
N LYS A 131 1.82 -12.16 20.66
CA LYS A 131 3.10 -11.49 20.95
C LYS A 131 4.32 -12.32 20.55
N ASP A 132 4.20 -13.65 20.60
CA ASP A 132 5.25 -14.57 20.18
C ASP A 132 5.54 -14.50 18.68
N GLU A 133 4.55 -14.00 17.89
CA GLU A 133 4.67 -13.68 16.47
C GLU A 133 5.14 -12.24 16.22
N GLY A 134 5.53 -11.51 17.28
CA GLY A 134 6.09 -10.17 17.21
C GLY A 134 5.06 -9.05 17.08
N SER A 135 3.76 -9.31 17.30
CA SER A 135 2.71 -8.31 17.21
C SER A 135 2.45 -7.63 18.56
N ASP A 136 2.27 -6.32 18.53
CA ASP A 136 1.81 -5.48 19.65
C ASP A 136 0.37 -4.94 19.44
N SER A 137 -0.33 -5.45 18.42
CA SER A 137 -1.63 -4.94 17.98
C SER A 137 -2.71 -4.99 19.07
N GLU A 138 -2.72 -6.02 19.91
CA GLU A 138 -3.66 -6.13 21.04
C GLU A 138 -3.43 -5.02 22.06
N ALA A 139 -2.17 -4.80 22.46
CA ALA A 139 -1.81 -3.77 23.43
C ALA A 139 -2.15 -2.37 22.89
N LYS A 140 -1.88 -2.10 21.62
CA LYS A 140 -2.25 -0.86 20.95
C LYS A 140 -3.77 -0.67 20.87
N ALA A 141 -4.51 -1.72 20.51
CA ALA A 141 -5.97 -1.70 20.43
C ALA A 141 -6.60 -1.37 21.78
N GLN A 142 -6.09 -1.98 22.86
CA GLN A 142 -6.53 -1.70 24.23
C GLN A 142 -6.19 -0.26 24.65
N ALA A 143 -4.98 0.20 24.36
CA ALA A 143 -4.55 1.54 24.73
C ALA A 143 -5.34 2.65 24.04
N ASN A 144 -5.71 2.45 22.78
CA ASN A 144 -6.43 3.45 22.00
C ASN A 144 -7.96 3.22 21.94
N GLY A 145 -8.45 2.08 22.42
CA GLY A 145 -9.87 1.71 22.43
C GLY A 145 -10.47 1.30 21.08
N ASN A 146 -9.63 0.99 20.09
CA ASN A 146 -10.06 0.41 18.82
C ASN A 146 -9.83 -1.11 18.83
N LEU A 147 -10.64 -1.81 19.61
CA LEU A 147 -10.51 -3.25 19.80
C LEU A 147 -10.80 -4.01 18.51
N LEU A 148 -10.15 -5.17 18.35
CA LEU A 148 -10.42 -6.05 17.23
C LEU A 148 -11.86 -6.59 17.34
N HIS A 149 -12.62 -6.39 16.28
CA HIS A 149 -14.02 -6.74 16.15
C HIS A 149 -14.20 -7.82 15.06
N ALA A 150 -14.95 -8.87 15.36
CA ALA A 150 -15.31 -9.84 14.36
C ALA A 150 -16.37 -9.27 13.41
N LEU A 151 -16.13 -9.36 12.11
CA LEU A 151 -17.06 -8.89 11.08
C LEU A 151 -18.42 -9.58 11.20
N THR A 152 -19.48 -8.81 11.21
CA THR A 152 -20.85 -9.29 11.05
C THR A 152 -21.15 -9.63 9.58
N LEU A 153 -22.21 -10.39 9.32
CA LEU A 153 -22.63 -10.70 7.95
C LEU A 153 -22.98 -9.43 7.16
N ASP A 154 -23.61 -8.46 7.81
CA ASP A 154 -23.98 -7.18 7.17
C ASP A 154 -22.72 -6.37 6.79
N GLU A 155 -21.70 -6.33 7.66
CA GLU A 155 -20.43 -5.66 7.38
C GLU A 155 -19.67 -6.37 6.24
N ILE A 156 -19.73 -7.71 6.16
CA ILE A 156 -19.16 -8.48 5.04
C ILE A 156 -19.88 -8.14 3.73
N ASP A 157 -21.20 -8.03 3.76
CA ASP A 157 -21.98 -7.67 2.56
C ASP A 157 -21.75 -6.22 2.13
N GLU A 158 -21.40 -5.31 3.05
CA GLU A 158 -20.96 -3.96 2.71
C GLU A 158 -19.57 -3.95 2.07
N ILE A 159 -18.62 -4.71 2.59
CA ILE A 159 -17.29 -4.83 2.01
C ILE A 159 -17.32 -5.34 0.56
N LYS A 160 -18.24 -6.26 0.25
CA LYS A 160 -18.41 -6.79 -1.13
C LYS A 160 -18.89 -5.74 -2.15
N LYS A 161 -19.41 -4.62 -1.69
CA LYS A 161 -19.93 -3.55 -2.56
C LYS A 161 -18.87 -2.49 -2.90
N ASN A 162 -17.75 -2.50 -2.16
CA ASN A 162 -16.62 -1.61 -2.39
C ASN A 162 -15.60 -2.25 -3.35
#